data_b25b7e505baa1396b568608051d5bb25
#
_entry.id   b25b7e505baa1396b568608051d5bb25
#
_cell.length_a   1.000
_cell.length_b   1.000
_cell.length_c   1.000
_cell.angle_alpha   90.00
_cell.angle_beta   90.00
_cell.angle_gamma   90.00
#
_symmetry.space_group_name_H-M   'P 1'
#
loop_
_entity.id
_entity.type
_entity.pdbx_description
1 polymer ?
#
loop_
_entity_poly.entity_id
_entity_poly.type
_entity_poly.pdbx_seq_one_letter_code
_entity_poly.pdbx_strand_id
1 'polypeptide(L)'
;MGLTPRIKLHDALDLIKVGGALFVRTGLLTLFLLLATRIATRSGTESGAAHQVIRQVWIFSALVQEAYALTAQSLIGYFMGGGFVTFARRVAILTSAWSFATGIVLTVLMLLATDFVADVMVPDAAITVFGAGWLVATLSQPLNALAFITDGIHWGTGDYGYLRNAMIVATVCAGIGLLLIDVQSSQALTYVWIATTIWIGVRAFWGIVRVWPAIGQSPFRSQPTPLSVTR
;
A
#
# COMPACT_ATOMS: atom_id res chain seq x y z
N MET A 1 34.56 21.69 19.04
CA MET A 1 34.75 21.47 17.59
C MET A 1 33.39 21.42 16.94
N GLY A 2 32.97 22.54 16.33
CA GLY A 2 31.64 22.63 15.68
C GLY A 2 31.70 22.04 14.28
N LEU A 3 31.14 20.87 14.09
CA LEU A 3 30.82 20.34 12.78
C LEU A 3 29.52 21.02 12.31
N THR A 4 29.68 22.18 11.67
CA THR A 4 28.59 22.72 10.85
C THR A 4 28.60 21.93 9.52
N PRO A 5 27.65 21.02 9.28
CA PRO A 5 27.55 20.35 8.00
C PRO A 5 27.24 21.41 6.95
N ARG A 6 28.16 21.68 6.03
CA ARG A 6 27.86 22.49 4.85
C ARG A 6 26.90 21.68 4.00
N ILE A 7 25.59 21.95 4.13
CA ILE A 7 24.56 21.39 3.26
C ILE A 7 24.86 21.90 1.84
N LYS A 8 25.24 20.98 0.96
CA LYS A 8 25.44 21.31 -0.46
C LYS A 8 24.07 21.46 -1.12
N LEU A 9 23.94 22.40 -2.05
CA LEU A 9 22.70 22.60 -2.79
C LEU A 9 22.17 21.31 -3.45
N HIS A 10 23.06 20.44 -3.88
CA HIS A 10 22.73 19.12 -4.42
C HIS A 10 21.99 18.24 -3.40
N ASP A 11 22.44 18.21 -2.15
CA ASP A 11 21.78 17.41 -1.08
C ASP A 11 20.37 17.93 -0.80
N ALA A 12 20.19 19.26 -0.82
CA ALA A 12 18.87 19.87 -0.67
C ALA A 12 17.93 19.53 -1.85
N LEU A 13 18.44 19.54 -3.09
CA LEU A 13 17.65 19.17 -4.28
C LEU A 13 17.24 17.70 -4.26
N ASP A 14 18.11 16.80 -3.79
CA ASP A 14 17.78 15.39 -3.68
C ASP A 14 16.72 15.13 -2.58
N LEU A 15 16.78 15.83 -1.45
CA LEU A 15 15.73 15.82 -0.44
C LEU A 15 14.38 16.31 -1.01
N ILE A 16 14.39 17.37 -1.80
CA ILE A 16 13.16 17.90 -2.44
C ILE A 16 12.59 16.88 -3.44
N LYS A 17 13.42 16.20 -4.23
CA LYS A 17 12.95 15.15 -5.17
C LYS A 17 12.32 13.97 -4.42
N VAL A 18 12.96 13.49 -3.37
CA VAL A 18 12.44 12.40 -2.52
C VAL A 18 11.14 12.84 -1.85
N GLY A 19 11.14 13.98 -1.18
CA GLY A 19 9.96 14.54 -0.53
C GLY A 19 8.81 14.76 -1.50
N GLY A 20 9.08 15.27 -2.70
CA GLY A 20 8.09 15.43 -3.77
C GLY A 20 7.51 14.12 -4.25
N ALA A 21 8.32 13.06 -4.42
CA ALA A 21 7.85 11.74 -4.80
C ALA A 21 6.92 11.13 -3.73
N LEU A 22 7.27 11.30 -2.45
CA LEU A 22 6.46 10.84 -1.32
C LEU A 22 5.16 11.64 -1.18
N PHE A 23 5.22 12.95 -1.37
CA PHE A 23 4.03 13.81 -1.35
C PHE A 23 3.03 13.42 -2.44
N VAL A 24 3.48 13.21 -3.67
CA VAL A 24 2.64 12.76 -4.79
C VAL A 24 2.04 11.39 -4.48
N ARG A 25 2.85 10.43 -4.00
CA ARG A 25 2.36 9.09 -3.64
C ARG A 25 1.25 9.15 -2.57
N THR A 26 1.49 9.87 -1.48
CA THR A 26 0.53 9.97 -0.37
C THR A 26 -0.70 10.76 -0.77
N GLY A 27 -0.54 11.83 -1.54
CA GLY A 27 -1.64 12.61 -2.10
C GLY A 27 -2.56 11.77 -2.99
N LEU A 28 -2.00 10.95 -3.88
CA LEU A 28 -2.76 10.04 -4.74
C LEU A 28 -3.49 8.95 -3.96
N LEU A 29 -2.85 8.39 -2.91
CA LEU A 29 -3.49 7.45 -2.00
C LEU A 29 -4.72 8.09 -1.34
N THR A 30 -4.55 9.27 -0.77
CA THR A 30 -5.63 10.01 -0.11
C THR A 30 -6.74 10.36 -1.11
N LEU A 31 -6.37 10.84 -2.30
CA LEU A 31 -7.33 11.17 -3.36
C LEU A 31 -8.16 9.96 -3.78
N PHE A 32 -7.54 8.78 -3.96
CA PHE A 32 -8.23 7.55 -4.30
C PHE A 32 -9.23 7.15 -3.22
N LEU A 33 -8.82 7.15 -1.95
CA LEU A 33 -9.72 6.80 -0.83
C LEU A 33 -10.88 7.78 -0.67
N LEU A 34 -10.63 9.08 -0.91
CA LEU A 34 -11.69 10.10 -0.93
C LEU A 34 -12.68 9.87 -2.07
N LEU A 35 -12.18 9.53 -3.27
CA LEU A 35 -13.04 9.24 -4.41
C LEU A 35 -13.88 7.98 -4.16
N ALA A 36 -13.29 6.91 -3.65
CA ALA A 36 -14.00 5.69 -3.27
C ALA A 36 -15.11 5.97 -2.25
N THR A 37 -14.80 6.73 -1.20
CA THR A 37 -15.79 7.14 -0.19
C THR A 37 -16.90 7.99 -0.81
N ARG A 38 -16.55 8.93 -1.70
CA ARG A 38 -17.53 9.77 -2.39
C ARG A 38 -18.50 8.93 -3.22
N ILE A 39 -18.02 7.96 -4.00
CA ILE A 39 -18.86 7.09 -4.82
C ILE A 39 -19.78 6.23 -3.92
N ALA A 40 -19.24 5.59 -2.89
CA ALA A 40 -20.01 4.81 -1.93
C ALA A 40 -21.13 5.63 -1.25
N THR A 41 -20.84 6.86 -0.85
CA THR A 41 -21.83 7.76 -0.21
C THR A 41 -22.89 8.23 -1.21
N ARG A 42 -22.52 8.45 -2.48
CA ARG A 42 -23.47 8.81 -3.55
C ARG A 42 -24.41 7.66 -3.95
N SER A 43 -24.01 6.43 -3.68
CA SER A 43 -24.83 5.23 -3.95
C SER A 43 -25.90 5.00 -2.88
N GLY A 44 -26.04 5.87 -1.89
CA GLY A 44 -27.05 5.82 -0.86
C GLY A 44 -26.47 5.86 0.56
N THR A 45 -27.32 6.23 1.52
CA THR A 45 -26.93 6.34 2.93
C THR A 45 -26.45 5.01 3.50
N GLU A 46 -27.11 3.90 3.12
CA GLU A 46 -26.79 2.54 3.55
C GLU A 46 -25.42 2.09 3.01
N SER A 47 -25.17 2.33 1.72
CA SER A 47 -23.89 2.07 1.07
C SER A 47 -22.75 2.88 1.70
N GLY A 48 -23.01 4.16 2.00
CA GLY A 48 -22.06 5.02 2.70
C GLY A 48 -21.72 4.52 4.10
N ALA A 49 -22.75 4.12 4.87
CA ALA A 49 -22.57 3.56 6.23
C ALA A 49 -21.78 2.25 6.20
N ALA A 50 -22.19 1.29 5.34
CA ALA A 50 -21.49 0.02 5.17
C ALA A 50 -20.04 0.24 4.71
N HIS A 51 -19.78 1.16 3.76
CA HIS A 51 -18.44 1.51 3.32
C HIS A 51 -17.55 1.98 4.47
N GLN A 52 -18.07 2.83 5.36
CA GLN A 52 -17.29 3.33 6.49
C GLN A 52 -16.88 2.22 7.45
N VAL A 53 -17.78 1.27 7.74
CA VAL A 53 -17.46 0.11 8.58
C VAL A 53 -16.37 -0.74 7.94
N ILE A 54 -16.55 -1.15 6.68
CA ILE A 54 -15.56 -1.95 5.95
C ILE A 54 -14.21 -1.22 5.89
N ARG A 55 -14.23 0.08 5.56
CA ARG A 55 -13.04 0.90 5.48
C ARG A 55 -12.31 1.02 6.83
N GLN A 56 -13.04 1.12 7.94
CA GLN A 56 -12.43 1.21 9.27
C GLN A 56 -11.67 -0.06 9.64
N VAL A 57 -12.28 -1.23 9.40
CA VAL A 57 -11.62 -2.53 9.64
C VAL A 57 -10.44 -2.71 8.67
N TRP A 58 -10.61 -2.31 7.41
CA TRP A 58 -9.54 -2.35 6.41
C TRP A 58 -8.36 -1.46 6.80
N ILE A 59 -8.59 -0.24 7.33
CA ILE A 59 -7.51 0.64 7.83
C ILE A 59 -6.80 0.00 9.01
N PHE A 60 -7.54 -0.63 9.94
CA PHE A 60 -6.94 -1.33 11.05
C PHE A 60 -6.02 -2.46 10.58
N SER A 61 -6.47 -3.29 9.63
CA SER A 61 -5.63 -4.33 9.03
C SER A 61 -4.42 -3.75 8.28
N ALA A 62 -4.59 -2.59 7.64
CA ALA A 62 -3.51 -1.90 6.95
C ALA A 62 -2.40 -1.43 7.92
N LEU A 63 -2.74 -1.01 9.15
CA LEU A 63 -1.74 -0.67 10.18
C LEU A 63 -0.88 -1.87 10.58
N VAL A 64 -1.46 -3.07 10.62
CA VAL A 64 -0.71 -4.31 10.87
C VAL A 64 0.28 -4.56 9.73
N GLN A 65 -0.15 -4.38 8.48
CA GLN A 65 0.73 -4.56 7.30
C GLN A 65 1.82 -3.47 7.23
N GLU A 66 1.50 -2.24 7.64
CA GLU A 66 2.47 -1.14 7.70
C GLU A 66 3.64 -1.45 8.64
N ALA A 67 3.40 -2.18 9.74
CA ALA A 67 4.48 -2.58 10.65
C ALA A 67 5.55 -3.45 9.95
N TYR A 68 5.13 -4.37 9.05
CA TYR A 68 6.07 -5.13 8.22
C TYR A 68 6.79 -4.25 7.21
N ALA A 69 6.08 -3.32 6.58
CA ALA A 69 6.64 -2.38 5.60
C ALA A 69 7.72 -1.50 6.24
N LEU A 70 7.46 -0.94 7.43
CA LEU A 70 8.41 -0.12 8.19
C LEU A 70 9.63 -0.94 8.64
N THR A 71 9.44 -2.18 9.07
CA THR A 71 10.52 -3.10 9.42
C THR A 71 11.41 -3.39 8.21
N ALA A 72 10.80 -3.74 7.07
CA ALA A 72 11.52 -3.97 5.82
C ALA A 72 12.29 -2.72 5.38
N GLN A 73 11.65 -1.55 5.39
CA GLN A 73 12.25 -0.27 5.05
C GLN A 73 13.52 -0.01 5.89
N SER A 74 13.41 -0.13 7.19
CA SER A 74 14.51 0.17 8.13
C SER A 74 15.68 -0.79 7.96
N LEU A 75 15.43 -2.10 7.95
CA LEU A 75 16.48 -3.12 7.85
C LEU A 75 17.11 -3.14 6.46
N ILE A 76 16.32 -3.04 5.40
CA ILE A 76 16.84 -2.99 4.03
C ILE A 76 17.68 -1.73 3.85
N GLY A 77 17.20 -0.57 4.30
CA GLY A 77 17.97 0.68 4.24
C GLY A 77 19.31 0.58 4.97
N TYR A 78 19.32 -0.01 6.16
CA TYR A 78 20.54 -0.24 6.92
C TYR A 78 21.54 -1.14 6.17
N PHE A 79 21.10 -2.30 5.67
CA PHE A 79 21.99 -3.22 4.95
C PHE A 79 22.44 -2.67 3.59
N MET A 80 21.57 -1.97 2.87
CA MET A 80 21.93 -1.32 1.60
C MET A 80 22.96 -0.21 1.81
N GLY A 81 22.80 0.62 2.85
CA GLY A 81 23.74 1.66 3.22
C GLY A 81 25.13 1.12 3.61
N GLY A 82 25.20 -0.07 4.20
CA GLY A 82 26.42 -0.78 4.52
C GLY A 82 27.04 -1.59 3.36
N GLY A 83 26.38 -1.63 2.18
CA GLY A 83 26.83 -2.45 1.05
C GLY A 83 26.47 -3.96 1.16
N PHE A 84 25.70 -4.36 2.17
CA PHE A 84 25.34 -5.75 2.44
C PHE A 84 24.08 -6.18 1.66
N VAL A 85 24.12 -6.11 0.34
CA VAL A 85 22.98 -6.38 -0.56
C VAL A 85 22.34 -7.76 -0.35
N THR A 86 23.16 -8.79 -0.09
CA THR A 86 22.69 -10.14 0.17
C THR A 86 21.81 -10.22 1.42
N PHE A 87 22.19 -9.51 2.50
CA PHE A 87 21.37 -9.43 3.71
C PHE A 87 20.08 -8.65 3.48
N ALA A 88 20.15 -7.52 2.76
CA ALA A 88 18.97 -6.74 2.37
C ALA A 88 17.96 -7.61 1.59
N ARG A 89 18.43 -8.43 0.65
CA ARG A 89 17.59 -9.38 -0.11
C ARG A 89 16.96 -10.45 0.79
N ARG A 90 17.70 -11.00 1.75
CA ARG A 90 17.16 -11.97 2.72
C ARG A 90 16.07 -11.34 3.59
N VAL A 91 16.29 -10.12 4.06
CA VAL A 91 15.26 -9.36 4.80
C VAL A 91 14.03 -9.20 3.95
N ALA A 92 14.15 -8.77 2.68
CA ALA A 92 13.02 -8.61 1.78
C ALA A 92 12.22 -9.90 1.61
N ILE A 93 12.89 -11.07 1.45
CA ILE A 93 12.21 -12.38 1.34
C ILE A 93 11.45 -12.70 2.63
N LEU A 94 12.12 -12.62 3.78
CA LEU A 94 11.53 -12.99 5.06
C LEU A 94 10.35 -12.09 5.43
N THR A 95 10.50 -10.77 5.31
CA THR A 95 9.43 -9.82 5.61
C THR A 95 8.25 -9.96 4.65
N SER A 96 8.50 -10.28 3.36
CA SER A 96 7.43 -10.55 2.39
C SER A 96 6.66 -11.84 2.75
N ALA A 97 7.35 -12.91 3.14
CA ALA A 97 6.72 -14.15 3.54
C ALA A 97 5.83 -13.96 4.79
N TRP A 98 6.35 -13.29 5.82
CA TRP A 98 5.60 -13.00 7.03
C TRP A 98 4.43 -12.05 6.78
N SER A 99 4.62 -10.98 6.01
CA SER A 99 3.55 -10.06 5.64
C SER A 99 2.42 -10.78 4.90
N PHE A 100 2.76 -11.62 3.91
CA PHE A 100 1.77 -12.41 3.16
C PHE A 100 1.02 -13.42 4.05
N ALA A 101 1.74 -14.15 4.91
CA ALA A 101 1.13 -15.07 5.88
C ALA A 101 0.17 -14.30 6.82
N THR A 102 0.57 -13.13 7.31
CA THR A 102 -0.31 -12.27 8.13
C THR A 102 -1.52 -11.79 7.33
N GLY A 103 -1.38 -11.48 6.04
CA GLY A 103 -2.51 -11.17 5.16
C GLY A 103 -3.53 -12.31 5.08
N ILE A 104 -3.06 -13.58 5.00
CA ILE A 104 -3.94 -14.77 5.05
C ILE A 104 -4.62 -14.88 6.42
N VAL A 105 -3.87 -14.70 7.51
CA VAL A 105 -4.45 -14.72 8.87
C VAL A 105 -5.52 -13.64 9.03
N LEU A 106 -5.26 -12.42 8.56
CA LEU A 106 -6.25 -11.34 8.59
C LEU A 106 -7.50 -11.69 7.77
N THR A 107 -7.34 -12.32 6.61
CA THR A 107 -8.49 -12.83 5.83
C THR A 107 -9.33 -13.80 6.67
N VAL A 108 -8.69 -14.80 7.28
CA VAL A 108 -9.41 -15.78 8.10
C VAL A 108 -10.10 -15.11 9.29
N LEU A 109 -9.40 -14.23 10.00
CA LEU A 109 -9.98 -13.49 11.14
C LEU A 109 -11.17 -12.62 10.72
N MET A 110 -11.06 -11.90 9.59
CA MET A 110 -12.17 -11.09 9.08
C MET A 110 -13.35 -11.93 8.62
N LEU A 111 -13.13 -13.12 8.02
CA LEU A 111 -14.20 -14.05 7.68
C LEU A 111 -14.93 -14.55 8.93
N LEU A 112 -14.18 -14.95 9.96
CA LEU A 112 -14.75 -15.42 11.22
C LEU A 112 -15.47 -14.31 12.00
N ALA A 113 -15.04 -13.07 11.84
CA ALA A 113 -15.63 -11.91 12.51
C ALA A 113 -16.79 -11.28 11.73
N THR A 114 -17.22 -11.85 10.60
CA THR A 114 -18.24 -11.23 9.72
C THR A 114 -19.53 -10.90 10.48
N ASP A 115 -20.11 -11.88 11.19
CA ASP A 115 -21.37 -11.68 11.93
C ASP A 115 -21.19 -10.69 13.09
N PHE A 116 -20.09 -10.81 13.83
CA PHE A 116 -19.78 -9.87 14.92
C PHE A 116 -19.65 -8.43 14.43
N VAL A 117 -18.95 -8.21 13.31
CA VAL A 117 -18.79 -6.85 12.73
C VAL A 117 -20.15 -6.35 12.22
N ALA A 118 -20.93 -7.21 11.57
CA ALA A 118 -22.26 -6.87 11.09
C ALA A 118 -23.18 -6.44 12.26
N ASP A 119 -23.25 -7.23 13.32
CA ASP A 119 -24.15 -6.99 14.45
C ASP A 119 -23.75 -5.77 15.30
N VAL A 120 -22.42 -5.51 15.44
CA VAL A 120 -21.93 -4.47 16.34
C VAL A 120 -21.71 -3.12 15.65
N MET A 121 -21.31 -3.13 14.37
CA MET A 121 -20.84 -1.91 13.70
C MET A 121 -21.71 -1.47 12.53
N VAL A 122 -22.51 -2.37 11.93
CA VAL A 122 -23.30 -2.03 10.74
C VAL A 122 -24.73 -1.66 11.16
N PRO A 123 -25.26 -0.49 10.76
CA PRO A 123 -26.66 -0.18 10.95
C PRO A 123 -27.56 -1.20 10.25
N ASP A 124 -28.71 -1.58 10.86
CA ASP A 124 -29.64 -2.59 10.34
C ASP A 124 -30.01 -2.37 8.86
N ALA A 125 -30.28 -1.11 8.49
CA ALA A 125 -30.61 -0.74 7.11
C ALA A 125 -29.48 -0.99 6.11
N ALA A 126 -28.21 -1.07 6.56
CA ALA A 126 -27.04 -1.23 5.71
C ALA A 126 -26.57 -2.69 5.60
N ILE A 127 -27.14 -3.63 6.37
CA ILE A 127 -26.72 -5.05 6.39
C ILE A 127 -26.84 -5.68 5.00
N THR A 128 -27.91 -5.37 4.25
CA THR A 128 -28.16 -5.94 2.93
C THR A 128 -27.09 -5.63 1.90
N VAL A 129 -26.45 -4.47 2.00
CA VAL A 129 -25.39 -4.02 1.06
C VAL A 129 -23.98 -4.28 1.58
N PHE A 130 -23.83 -4.58 2.88
CA PHE A 130 -22.55 -4.79 3.53
C PHE A 130 -21.81 -6.04 3.05
N GLY A 131 -22.49 -7.19 3.02
CA GLY A 131 -21.87 -8.52 2.92
C GLY A 131 -20.97 -8.72 1.71
N ALA A 132 -21.41 -8.32 0.51
CA ALA A 132 -20.60 -8.48 -0.71
C ALA A 132 -19.37 -7.57 -0.73
N GLY A 133 -19.50 -6.31 -0.30
CA GLY A 133 -18.39 -5.38 -0.17
C GLY A 133 -17.38 -5.84 0.88
N TRP A 134 -17.86 -6.35 2.03
CA TRP A 134 -17.05 -6.93 3.08
C TRP A 134 -16.23 -8.14 2.59
N LEU A 135 -16.86 -9.05 1.85
CA LEU A 135 -16.18 -10.22 1.31
C LEU A 135 -15.02 -9.84 0.37
N VAL A 136 -15.25 -8.89 -0.53
CA VAL A 136 -14.20 -8.39 -1.43
C VAL A 136 -13.04 -7.77 -0.64
N ALA A 137 -13.34 -6.90 0.34
CA ALA A 137 -12.32 -6.29 1.20
C ALA A 137 -11.52 -7.32 2.00
N THR A 138 -12.20 -8.36 2.49
CA THR A 138 -11.60 -9.46 3.26
C THR A 138 -10.67 -10.30 2.39
N LEU A 139 -11.11 -10.72 1.22
CA LEU A 139 -10.31 -11.55 0.31
C LEU A 139 -9.13 -10.77 -0.29
N SER A 140 -9.17 -9.45 -0.26
CA SER A 140 -8.05 -8.60 -0.74
C SER A 140 -6.87 -8.51 0.24
N GLN A 141 -6.97 -9.00 1.49
CA GLN A 141 -5.91 -8.81 2.50
C GLN A 141 -4.54 -9.40 2.14
N PRO A 142 -4.41 -10.60 1.54
CA PRO A 142 -3.11 -11.10 1.10
C PRO A 142 -2.48 -10.22 0.02
N LEU A 143 -3.31 -9.68 -0.89
CA LEU A 143 -2.86 -8.75 -1.92
C LEU A 143 -2.44 -7.40 -1.32
N ASN A 144 -3.19 -6.94 -0.32
CA ASN A 144 -2.87 -5.74 0.45
C ASN A 144 -1.52 -5.88 1.17
N ALA A 145 -1.26 -7.05 1.78
CA ALA A 145 0.02 -7.38 2.40
C ALA A 145 1.19 -7.25 1.41
N LEU A 146 1.03 -7.77 0.19
CA LEU A 146 2.04 -7.66 -0.87
C LEU A 146 2.25 -6.22 -1.32
N ALA A 147 1.20 -5.40 -1.40
CA ALA A 147 1.33 -3.99 -1.75
C ALA A 147 2.11 -3.21 -0.67
N PHE A 148 1.79 -3.44 0.61
CA PHE A 148 2.48 -2.76 1.71
C PHE A 148 3.95 -3.18 1.81
N ILE A 149 4.24 -4.48 1.76
CA ILE A 149 5.61 -4.94 1.92
C ILE A 149 6.51 -4.51 0.74
N THR A 150 5.99 -4.50 -0.49
CA THR A 150 6.76 -4.00 -1.63
C THR A 150 7.00 -2.50 -1.55
N ASP A 151 6.04 -1.72 -1.04
CA ASP A 151 6.26 -0.31 -0.72
C ASP A 151 7.43 -0.15 0.26
N GLY A 152 7.46 -0.89 1.36
CA GLY A 152 8.55 -0.87 2.35
C GLY A 152 9.91 -1.25 1.76
N ILE A 153 9.95 -2.25 0.87
CA ILE A 153 11.18 -2.65 0.17
C ILE A 153 11.70 -1.51 -0.73
N HIS A 154 10.82 -0.86 -1.51
CA HIS A 154 11.21 0.25 -2.37
C HIS A 154 11.67 1.47 -1.57
N TRP A 155 11.05 1.73 -0.42
CA TRP A 155 11.50 2.78 0.49
C TRP A 155 12.90 2.49 1.04
N GLY A 156 13.13 1.25 1.50
CA GLY A 156 14.42 0.82 2.04
C GLY A 156 15.55 0.82 1.01
N THR A 157 15.24 0.60 -0.27
CA THR A 157 16.20 0.62 -1.37
C THR A 157 16.38 2.00 -2.02
N GLY A 158 15.56 2.99 -1.63
CA GLY A 158 15.60 4.34 -2.21
C GLY A 158 14.95 4.47 -3.59
N ASP A 159 14.15 3.48 -4.03
CA ASP A 159 13.51 3.47 -5.35
C ASP A 159 12.17 4.25 -5.35
N TYR A 160 12.19 5.47 -4.80
CA TYR A 160 11.00 6.31 -4.59
C TYR A 160 10.29 6.69 -5.88
N GLY A 161 11.06 6.90 -6.96
CA GLY A 161 10.51 7.27 -8.26
C GLY A 161 9.64 6.17 -8.86
N TYR A 162 10.06 4.92 -8.70
CA TYR A 162 9.31 3.77 -9.16
C TYR A 162 8.00 3.60 -8.38
N LEU A 163 8.08 3.72 -7.06
CA LEU A 163 6.93 3.64 -6.17
C LEU A 163 5.88 4.73 -6.47
N ARG A 164 6.32 5.97 -6.70
CA ARG A 164 5.45 7.06 -7.16
C ARG A 164 4.73 6.71 -8.47
N ASN A 165 5.47 6.19 -9.46
CA ASN A 165 4.90 5.84 -10.76
C ASN A 165 3.90 4.68 -10.66
N ALA A 166 4.18 3.66 -9.84
CA ALA A 166 3.25 2.59 -9.54
C ALA A 166 1.94 3.13 -8.93
N MET A 167 2.04 4.08 -8.01
CA MET A 167 0.88 4.74 -7.40
C MET A 167 0.07 5.55 -8.43
N ILE A 168 0.74 6.27 -9.34
CA ILE A 168 0.06 7.02 -10.41
C ILE A 168 -0.74 6.06 -11.28
N VAL A 169 -0.11 4.99 -11.78
CA VAL A 169 -0.79 4.00 -12.64
C VAL A 169 -1.96 3.35 -11.92
N ALA A 170 -1.76 2.89 -10.68
CA ALA A 170 -2.82 2.28 -9.88
C ALA A 170 -4.01 3.24 -9.68
N THR A 171 -3.72 4.49 -9.32
CA THR A 171 -4.76 5.50 -9.05
C THR A 171 -5.52 5.88 -10.32
N VAL A 172 -4.85 6.00 -11.46
CA VAL A 172 -5.50 6.28 -12.75
C VAL A 172 -6.38 5.10 -13.17
N CYS A 173 -5.84 3.87 -13.18
CA CYS A 173 -6.58 2.68 -13.60
C CYS A 173 -7.83 2.45 -12.73
N ALA A 174 -7.65 2.39 -11.43
CA ALA A 174 -8.76 2.11 -10.51
C ALA A 174 -9.67 3.32 -10.32
N GLY A 175 -9.14 4.54 -10.43
CA GLY A 175 -9.92 5.78 -10.39
C GLY A 175 -10.89 5.88 -11.57
N ILE A 176 -10.46 5.50 -12.78
CA ILE A 176 -11.37 5.38 -13.93
C ILE A 176 -12.45 4.35 -13.62
N GLY A 177 -12.09 3.19 -13.07
CA GLY A 177 -13.05 2.17 -12.65
C GLY A 177 -14.09 2.73 -11.68
N LEU A 178 -13.68 3.50 -10.66
CA LEU A 178 -14.60 4.16 -9.73
C LEU A 178 -15.56 5.14 -10.42
N LEU A 179 -15.07 5.91 -11.38
CA LEU A 179 -15.89 6.91 -12.10
C LEU A 179 -16.92 6.28 -13.04
N LEU A 180 -16.71 5.03 -13.47
CA LEU A 180 -17.63 4.27 -14.32
C LEU A 180 -18.72 3.52 -13.53
N ILE A 181 -18.66 3.52 -12.18
CA ILE A 181 -19.67 2.86 -11.35
C ILE A 181 -21.00 3.58 -11.48
N ASP A 182 -22.03 2.84 -11.86
CA ASP A 182 -23.42 3.30 -11.74
C ASP A 182 -23.82 3.34 -10.26
N VAL A 183 -23.94 4.55 -9.73
CA VAL A 183 -24.31 4.79 -8.33
C VAL A 183 -25.74 4.36 -7.99
N GLN A 184 -26.59 4.12 -8.99
CA GLN A 184 -27.95 3.61 -8.79
C GLN A 184 -27.99 2.07 -8.71
N SER A 185 -26.89 1.40 -9.01
CA SER A 185 -26.79 -0.06 -8.92
C SER A 185 -26.85 -0.53 -7.47
N SER A 186 -27.63 -1.56 -7.19
CA SER A 186 -27.65 -2.25 -5.88
C SER A 186 -26.29 -2.85 -5.49
N GLN A 187 -25.39 -3.02 -6.46
CA GLN A 187 -24.05 -3.56 -6.25
C GLN A 187 -22.95 -2.48 -6.26
N ALA A 188 -23.31 -1.20 -6.26
CA ALA A 188 -22.36 -0.11 -6.36
C ALA A 188 -21.26 -0.18 -5.29
N LEU A 189 -21.59 -0.50 -4.03
CA LEU A 189 -20.62 -0.69 -2.95
C LEU A 189 -19.65 -1.82 -3.25
N THR A 190 -20.13 -2.94 -3.77
CA THR A 190 -19.27 -4.08 -4.15
C THR A 190 -18.27 -3.66 -5.24
N TYR A 191 -18.72 -2.92 -6.24
CA TYR A 191 -17.85 -2.40 -7.31
C TYR A 191 -16.82 -1.41 -6.79
N VAL A 192 -17.14 -0.59 -5.78
CA VAL A 192 -16.18 0.29 -5.11
C VAL A 192 -15.06 -0.54 -4.46
N TRP A 193 -15.38 -1.65 -3.80
CA TRP A 193 -14.37 -2.52 -3.19
C TRP A 193 -13.60 -3.35 -4.21
N ILE A 194 -14.22 -3.75 -5.32
CA ILE A 194 -13.51 -4.36 -6.46
C ILE A 194 -12.50 -3.36 -7.06
N ALA A 195 -12.89 -2.11 -7.30
CA ALA A 195 -11.98 -1.08 -7.78
C ALA A 195 -10.85 -0.81 -6.78
N THR A 196 -11.12 -0.84 -5.47
CA THR A 196 -10.09 -0.75 -4.43
C THR A 196 -9.13 -1.93 -4.47
N THR A 197 -9.65 -3.15 -4.68
CA THR A 197 -8.82 -4.35 -4.83
C THR A 197 -7.96 -4.29 -6.08
N ILE A 198 -8.47 -3.77 -7.20
CA ILE A 198 -7.68 -3.54 -8.41
C ILE A 198 -6.57 -2.52 -8.13
N TRP A 199 -6.87 -1.44 -7.41
CA TRP A 199 -5.87 -0.44 -7.02
C TRP A 199 -4.74 -1.04 -6.18
N ILE A 200 -5.08 -1.89 -5.20
CA ILE A 200 -4.11 -2.64 -4.40
C ILE A 200 -3.31 -3.60 -5.28
N GLY A 201 -4.01 -4.32 -6.17
CA GLY A 201 -3.41 -5.33 -7.06
C GLY A 201 -2.39 -4.76 -8.03
N VAL A 202 -2.68 -3.61 -8.64
CA VAL A 202 -1.74 -2.92 -9.53
C VAL A 202 -0.48 -2.52 -8.77
N ARG A 203 -0.60 -1.98 -7.55
CA ARG A 203 0.54 -1.63 -6.69
C ARG A 203 1.37 -2.86 -6.34
N ALA A 204 0.72 -3.92 -5.87
CA ALA A 204 1.37 -5.17 -5.50
C ALA A 204 2.11 -5.78 -6.70
N PHE A 205 1.43 -5.91 -7.83
CA PHE A 205 2.02 -6.46 -9.05
C PHE A 205 3.25 -5.66 -9.50
N TRP A 206 3.12 -4.33 -9.58
CA TRP A 206 4.21 -3.45 -9.99
C TRP A 206 5.41 -3.56 -9.05
N GLY A 207 5.16 -3.57 -7.75
CA GLY A 207 6.20 -3.73 -6.74
C GLY A 207 6.90 -5.09 -6.82
N ILE A 208 6.14 -6.20 -6.92
CA ILE A 208 6.68 -7.56 -7.01
C ILE A 208 7.56 -7.73 -8.25
N VAL A 209 7.07 -7.31 -9.41
CA VAL A 209 7.78 -7.46 -10.69
C VAL A 209 9.12 -6.70 -10.68
N ARG A 210 9.19 -5.55 -10.01
CA ARG A 210 10.42 -4.78 -9.86
C ARG A 210 11.43 -5.47 -8.95
N VAL A 211 10.94 -6.03 -7.84
CA VAL A 211 11.80 -6.65 -6.81
C VAL A 211 12.30 -8.03 -7.26
N TRP A 212 11.39 -8.93 -7.66
CA TRP A 212 11.70 -10.35 -7.84
C TRP A 212 12.11 -10.73 -9.27
N PRO A 213 11.31 -10.54 -10.33
CA PRO A 213 11.74 -10.74 -11.69
C PRO A 213 12.78 -9.73 -12.16
N ALA A 214 12.94 -8.64 -11.39
CA ALA A 214 13.92 -7.60 -11.65
C ALA A 214 13.76 -6.94 -13.03
N ILE A 215 12.52 -6.72 -13.46
CA ILE A 215 12.22 -6.00 -14.70
C ILE A 215 12.73 -4.56 -14.58
N GLY A 216 13.58 -4.17 -15.52
CA GLY A 216 14.32 -2.93 -15.48
C GLY A 216 15.54 -3.04 -14.55
N GLN A 217 15.86 -1.97 -13.83
CA GLN A 217 16.97 -1.99 -12.86
C GLN A 217 16.45 -2.47 -11.51
N SER A 218 16.83 -3.70 -11.10
CA SER A 218 16.49 -4.20 -9.76
C SER A 218 17.01 -3.26 -8.67
N PRO A 219 16.21 -2.96 -7.63
CA PRO A 219 16.68 -2.15 -6.51
C PRO A 219 17.82 -2.83 -5.72
N PHE A 220 17.99 -4.14 -5.85
CA PHE A 220 19.06 -4.92 -5.24
C PHE A 220 20.29 -5.14 -6.14
N ARG A 221 20.45 -4.36 -7.22
CA ARG A 221 21.72 -4.34 -7.94
C ARG A 221 22.76 -3.62 -7.08
N SER A 222 23.97 -4.20 -7.02
CA SER A 222 25.10 -3.59 -6.30
C SER A 222 25.27 -2.16 -6.76
N GLN A 223 25.11 -1.21 -5.85
CA GLN A 223 25.62 0.14 -6.07
C GLN A 223 27.12 0.07 -6.21
N PRO A 224 27.76 0.89 -7.07
CA PRO A 224 29.22 0.99 -7.06
C PRO A 224 29.67 1.32 -5.65
N THR A 225 30.70 0.63 -5.20
CA THR A 225 31.33 0.76 -3.88
C THR A 225 31.42 2.24 -3.50
N PRO A 226 30.94 2.65 -2.31
CA PRO A 226 31.16 4.00 -1.84
C PRO A 226 32.64 4.28 -1.85
N LEU A 227 33.00 5.45 -2.40
CA LEU A 227 34.37 5.96 -2.41
C LEU A 227 34.99 5.73 -1.03
N SER A 228 36.12 5.04 -1.01
CA SER A 228 36.95 4.87 0.18
C SER A 228 37.11 6.23 0.86
N VAL A 229 36.51 6.37 2.03
CA VAL A 229 36.87 7.46 2.94
C VAL A 229 38.28 7.13 3.37
N THR A 230 39.25 7.65 2.68
CA THR A 230 40.62 7.74 3.16
C THR A 230 40.60 8.51 4.48
N ARG A 231 41.03 7.82 5.52
CA ARG A 231 41.23 8.34 6.88
C ARG A 231 42.25 9.47 6.90
#